data_e7e678e259c73581d00e6ea99046f24c
#
_entry.id   e7e678e259c73581d00e6ea99046f24c
#
_cell.length_a   1.000
_cell.length_b   1.000
_cell.length_c   1.000
_cell.angle_alpha   90.00
_cell.angle_beta   90.00
_cell.angle_gamma   90.00
#
_symmetry.space_group_name_H-M   'P 1'
#
loop_
_entity.id
_entity.type
_entity.pdbx_description
1 polymer ?
#
loop_
_entity_poly.entity_id
_entity_poly.type
_entity_poly.pdbx_seq_one_letter_code
_entity_poly.pdbx_strand_id
1 'polypeptide(L)'
;MSAAEAVRPVTVRCGFCLTQNRVDLARAEQRPKCGECGRPILLDRPLKVTEEDFEATVLGSAAPVLVDFYADWCGPCKLVAPLMDEIAEAHEGKLLVAKVDTDRAPAVAQRLGIRSIPTLILFKSGAEVGRSVGFEPERVRSLAQEAVS
;
A
#
# COMPACT_ATOMS: atom_id res chain seq x y z
N MET A 1 -15.97 -21.45 -6.67
CA MET A 1 -15.91 -20.03 -6.26
C MET A 1 -14.98 -19.28 -7.19
N SER A 2 -15.40 -18.16 -7.70
CA SER A 2 -14.56 -17.37 -8.60
C SER A 2 -13.49 -16.62 -7.80
N ALA A 3 -12.42 -16.20 -8.48
CA ALA A 3 -11.36 -15.41 -7.85
C ALA A 3 -11.89 -14.10 -7.26
N ALA A 4 -12.94 -13.52 -7.85
CA ALA A 4 -13.57 -12.30 -7.36
C ALA A 4 -14.25 -12.46 -6.01
N GLU A 5 -14.61 -13.70 -5.64
CA GLU A 5 -15.26 -14.01 -4.37
C GLU A 5 -14.29 -14.42 -3.28
N ALA A 6 -13.01 -14.62 -3.64
CA ALA A 6 -12.00 -15.01 -2.67
C ALA A 6 -11.75 -13.86 -1.68
N VAL A 7 -11.67 -14.19 -0.39
CA VAL A 7 -11.33 -13.21 0.64
C VAL A 7 -9.87 -12.78 0.50
N ARG A 8 -9.62 -11.51 0.80
CA ARG A 8 -8.26 -10.92 0.77
C ARG A 8 -8.00 -10.18 2.06
N PRO A 9 -7.74 -10.89 3.16
CA PRO A 9 -7.55 -10.24 4.45
C PRO A 9 -6.27 -9.41 4.48
N VAL A 10 -6.42 -8.19 4.97
CA VAL A 10 -5.32 -7.26 5.18
C VAL A 10 -5.45 -6.64 6.57
N THR A 11 -4.32 -6.30 7.17
CA THR A 11 -4.30 -5.63 8.47
C THR A 11 -3.99 -4.16 8.25
N VAL A 12 -4.88 -3.28 8.67
CA VAL A 12 -4.73 -1.84 8.48
C VAL A 12 -5.01 -1.09 9.78
N ARG A 13 -4.26 -0.03 10.01
CA ARG A 13 -4.49 0.81 11.18
C ARG A 13 -5.52 1.88 10.84
N CYS A 14 -6.48 2.08 11.75
CA CYS A 14 -7.46 3.14 11.60
C CYS A 14 -6.76 4.50 11.64
N GLY A 15 -7.06 5.37 10.67
CA GLY A 15 -6.47 6.70 10.61
C GLY A 15 -6.97 7.66 11.69
N PHE A 16 -8.01 7.29 12.42
CA PHE A 16 -8.62 8.13 13.45
C PHE A 16 -8.26 7.69 14.86
N CYS A 17 -8.52 6.44 15.22
CA CYS A 17 -8.27 5.96 16.58
C CYS A 17 -7.01 5.10 16.73
N LEU A 18 -6.32 4.83 15.62
CA LEU A 18 -5.07 4.08 15.55
C LEU A 18 -5.18 2.60 15.93
N THR A 19 -6.39 2.07 16.04
CA THR A 19 -6.61 0.64 16.26
C THR A 19 -6.30 -0.13 14.98
N GLN A 20 -5.59 -1.24 15.10
CA GLN A 20 -5.39 -2.14 13.96
C GLN A 20 -6.68 -2.90 13.67
N ASN A 21 -7.02 -2.99 12.39
CA ASN A 21 -8.20 -3.70 11.92
C ASN A 21 -7.79 -4.76 10.92
N ARG A 22 -8.48 -5.89 10.95
CA ARG A 22 -8.36 -6.89 9.91
C ARG A 22 -9.60 -6.78 9.03
N VAL A 23 -9.40 -6.44 7.77
CA VAL A 23 -10.48 -6.22 6.82
C VAL A 23 -10.27 -7.07 5.58
N ASP A 24 -11.37 -7.34 4.87
CA ASP A 24 -11.31 -8.03 3.59
C ASP A 24 -11.23 -7.00 2.47
N LEU A 25 -10.07 -6.90 1.83
CA LEU A 25 -9.86 -5.96 0.73
C LEU A 25 -10.83 -6.21 -0.42
N ALA A 26 -11.23 -7.46 -0.66
CA ALA A 26 -12.19 -7.78 -1.71
C ALA A 26 -13.55 -7.12 -1.48
N ARG A 27 -13.83 -6.68 -0.25
CA ARG A 27 -15.07 -5.98 0.11
C ARG A 27 -14.86 -4.48 0.35
N ALA A 28 -13.81 -3.91 -0.22
CA ALA A 28 -13.47 -2.49 -0.03
C ALA A 28 -14.64 -1.57 -0.44
N GLU A 29 -15.38 -1.91 -1.49
CA GLU A 29 -16.52 -1.13 -1.95
C GLU A 29 -17.69 -1.09 -0.97
N GLN A 30 -17.74 -2.03 -0.04
CA GLN A 30 -18.76 -2.08 1.00
C GLN A 30 -18.45 -1.14 2.16
N ARG A 31 -17.38 -0.36 2.05
CA ARG A 31 -16.95 0.65 3.01
C ARG A 31 -16.81 0.08 4.43
N PRO A 32 -15.81 -0.78 4.65
CA PRO A 32 -15.57 -1.33 5.97
C PRO A 32 -15.31 -0.24 7.01
N LYS A 33 -15.67 -0.52 8.25
CA LYS A 33 -15.53 0.43 9.35
C LYS A 33 -14.60 -0.14 10.40
N CYS A 34 -13.92 0.78 11.12
CA CYS A 34 -13.11 0.40 12.26
C CYS A 34 -14.01 -0.25 13.34
N GLY A 35 -13.59 -1.41 13.81
CA GLY A 35 -14.33 -2.13 14.85
C GLY A 35 -14.35 -1.42 16.19
N GLU A 36 -13.44 -0.48 16.44
CA GLU A 36 -13.36 0.25 17.69
C GLU A 36 -14.11 1.58 17.64
N CYS A 37 -13.83 2.45 16.65
CA CYS A 37 -14.40 3.79 16.61
C CYS A 37 -15.55 3.95 15.60
N GLY A 38 -15.77 2.97 14.75
CA GLY A 38 -16.86 3.00 13.76
C GLY A 38 -16.62 3.87 12.54
N ARG A 39 -15.49 4.55 12.45
CA ARG A 39 -15.17 5.39 11.29
C ARG A 39 -14.71 4.56 10.11
N PRO A 40 -14.88 5.07 8.88
CA PRO A 40 -14.56 4.27 7.69
C PRO A 40 -13.07 3.97 7.57
N ILE A 41 -12.77 2.76 7.10
CA ILE A 41 -11.44 2.34 6.67
C ILE A 41 -11.40 2.54 5.16
N LEU A 42 -10.64 3.52 4.69
CA LEU A 42 -10.64 3.91 3.28
C LEU A 42 -9.56 3.14 2.53
N LEU A 43 -9.98 2.28 1.61
CA LEU A 43 -9.10 1.38 0.86
C LEU A 43 -8.97 1.77 -0.61
N ASP A 44 -9.57 2.88 -1.02
CA ASP A 44 -9.50 3.43 -2.37
C ASP A 44 -8.42 4.51 -2.52
N ARG A 45 -7.56 4.61 -1.52
CA ARG A 45 -6.47 5.60 -1.48
C ARG A 45 -5.27 5.04 -0.76
N PRO A 46 -4.07 5.63 -0.95
CA PRO A 46 -2.87 5.13 -0.28
C PRO A 46 -3.00 5.20 1.24
N LEU A 47 -2.55 4.13 1.90
CA LEU A 47 -2.51 4.03 3.36
C LEU A 47 -1.12 4.42 3.85
N LYS A 48 -1.04 5.26 4.88
CA LYS A 48 0.22 5.53 5.54
C LYS A 48 0.57 4.35 6.43
N VAL A 49 1.74 3.76 6.21
CA VAL A 49 2.22 2.61 6.96
C VAL A 49 3.48 2.99 7.70
N THR A 50 3.48 2.80 9.02
CA THR A 50 4.64 3.07 9.86
C THR A 50 5.62 1.92 9.84
N GLU A 51 6.82 2.15 10.37
CA GLU A 51 7.81 1.09 10.53
C GLU A 51 7.25 -0.08 11.35
N GLU A 52 6.49 0.21 12.40
CA GLU A 52 5.87 -0.80 13.25
C GLU A 52 4.84 -1.66 12.52
N ASP A 53 4.10 -1.04 11.60
CA ASP A 53 3.00 -1.72 10.89
C ASP A 53 3.45 -2.42 9.60
N PHE A 54 4.67 -2.16 9.14
CA PHE A 54 5.12 -2.64 7.84
C PHE A 54 4.97 -4.15 7.68
N GLU A 55 5.41 -4.91 8.67
CA GLU A 55 5.34 -6.36 8.60
C GLU A 55 3.90 -6.87 8.50
N ALA A 56 3.03 -6.39 9.39
CA ALA A 56 1.64 -6.85 9.41
C ALA A 56 0.84 -6.39 8.19
N THR A 57 0.98 -5.13 7.79
CA THR A 57 0.18 -4.55 6.71
C THR A 57 0.71 -4.92 5.34
N VAL A 58 2.01 -4.89 5.13
CA VAL A 58 2.61 -5.12 3.82
C VAL A 58 3.01 -6.58 3.63
N LEU A 59 3.86 -7.10 4.50
CA LEU A 59 4.38 -8.46 4.33
C LEU A 59 3.35 -9.53 4.68
N GLY A 60 2.45 -9.24 5.60
CA GLY A 60 1.38 -10.16 6.01
C GLY A 60 0.11 -10.07 5.19
N SER A 61 0.07 -9.24 4.15
CA SER A 61 -1.12 -9.04 3.33
C SER A 61 -1.42 -10.26 2.45
N ALA A 62 -2.69 -10.66 2.40
CA ALA A 62 -3.15 -11.68 1.44
C ALA A 62 -3.36 -11.11 0.04
N ALA A 63 -3.46 -9.77 -0.07
CA ALA A 63 -3.56 -9.08 -1.35
C ALA A 63 -2.18 -8.54 -1.75
N PRO A 64 -1.95 -8.30 -3.05
CA PRO A 64 -0.73 -7.60 -3.45
C PRO A 64 -0.70 -6.18 -2.88
N VAL A 65 0.48 -5.68 -2.55
CA VAL A 65 0.67 -4.34 -2.00
C VAL A 65 1.72 -3.59 -2.81
N LEU A 66 1.35 -2.43 -3.31
CA LEU A 66 2.29 -1.52 -3.97
C LEU A 66 2.66 -0.43 -2.96
N VAL A 67 3.93 -0.33 -2.64
CA VAL A 67 4.42 0.59 -1.60
C VAL A 67 5.24 1.72 -2.22
N ASP A 68 4.87 2.95 -1.87
CA ASP A 68 5.58 4.18 -2.24
C ASP A 68 6.50 4.58 -1.08
N PHE A 69 7.81 4.44 -1.26
CA PHE A 69 8.80 4.90 -0.30
C PHE A 69 9.20 6.33 -0.66
N TYR A 70 8.91 7.27 0.23
CA TYR A 70 9.00 8.70 -0.01
C TYR A 70 9.57 9.43 1.20
N ALA A 71 9.77 10.75 1.05
CA ALA A 71 10.03 11.66 2.15
C ALA A 71 9.37 13.01 1.84
N ASP A 72 9.03 13.77 2.87
CA ASP A 72 8.33 15.04 2.72
C ASP A 72 9.14 16.09 1.95
N TRP A 73 10.47 16.05 2.06
CA TRP A 73 11.37 16.98 1.38
C TRP A 73 11.65 16.63 -0.09
N CYS A 74 11.19 15.50 -0.55
CA CYS A 74 11.51 14.96 -1.88
C CYS A 74 10.58 15.53 -2.95
N GLY A 75 11.12 16.33 -3.87
CA GLY A 75 10.36 16.91 -4.98
C GLY A 75 9.74 15.88 -5.91
N PRO A 76 10.54 14.93 -6.45
CA PRO A 76 9.99 13.88 -7.33
C PRO A 76 8.93 13.00 -6.66
N CYS A 77 9.02 12.80 -5.34
CA CYS A 77 7.99 12.06 -4.59
C CYS A 77 6.62 12.71 -4.71
N LYS A 78 6.59 14.05 -4.77
CA LYS A 78 5.34 14.80 -4.92
C LYS A 78 4.69 14.61 -6.29
N LEU A 79 5.49 14.27 -7.30
CA LEU A 79 4.97 13.95 -8.63
C LEU A 79 4.35 12.55 -8.68
N VAL A 80 4.84 11.64 -7.84
CA VAL A 80 4.32 10.27 -7.74
C VAL A 80 3.01 10.23 -6.97
N ALA A 81 2.82 11.11 -5.99
CA ALA A 81 1.65 11.05 -5.10
C ALA A 81 0.31 11.01 -5.84
N PRO A 82 0.02 11.89 -6.84
CA PRO A 82 -1.23 11.81 -7.58
C PRO A 82 -1.40 10.49 -8.34
N LEU A 83 -0.31 9.93 -8.85
CA LEU A 83 -0.33 8.65 -9.54
C LEU A 83 -0.72 7.53 -8.58
N MET A 84 -0.23 7.56 -7.36
CA MET A 84 -0.59 6.57 -6.36
C MET A 84 -2.06 6.66 -5.97
N ASP A 85 -2.60 7.88 -5.90
CA ASP A 85 -4.03 8.10 -5.65
C ASP A 85 -4.88 7.47 -6.77
N GLU A 86 -4.50 7.69 -8.03
CA GLU A 86 -5.19 7.10 -9.18
C GLU A 86 -5.16 5.58 -9.15
N ILE A 87 -4.00 5.01 -8.86
CA ILE A 87 -3.80 3.56 -8.85
C ILE A 87 -4.64 2.93 -7.74
N ALA A 88 -4.65 3.54 -6.56
CA ALA A 88 -5.42 3.03 -5.43
C ALA A 88 -6.92 3.01 -5.74
N GLU A 89 -7.42 4.06 -6.37
CA GLU A 89 -8.82 4.15 -6.76
C GLU A 89 -9.17 3.15 -7.87
N ALA A 90 -8.33 3.09 -8.90
CA ALA A 90 -8.57 2.23 -10.07
C ALA A 90 -8.56 0.75 -9.73
N HIS A 91 -7.77 0.34 -8.74
CA HIS A 91 -7.61 -1.07 -8.37
C HIS A 91 -8.17 -1.39 -6.98
N GLU A 92 -9.12 -0.61 -6.52
CA GLU A 92 -9.79 -0.84 -5.24
C GLU A 92 -10.31 -2.28 -5.16
N GLY A 93 -10.04 -2.94 -4.04
CA GLY A 93 -10.45 -4.33 -3.81
C GLY A 93 -9.47 -5.37 -4.34
N LYS A 94 -8.52 -4.99 -5.19
CA LYS A 94 -7.57 -5.93 -5.82
C LYS A 94 -6.13 -5.66 -5.43
N LEU A 95 -5.80 -4.41 -5.16
CA LEU A 95 -4.45 -3.96 -4.82
C LEU A 95 -4.52 -3.03 -3.63
N LEU A 96 -3.70 -3.29 -2.63
CA LEU A 96 -3.54 -2.35 -1.52
C LEU A 96 -2.37 -1.42 -1.88
N VAL A 97 -2.59 -0.11 -1.73
CA VAL A 97 -1.55 0.88 -1.98
C VAL A 97 -1.14 1.48 -0.64
N ALA A 98 0.15 1.48 -0.37
CA ALA A 98 0.70 1.97 0.89
C ALA A 98 1.78 3.02 0.65
N LYS A 99 1.99 3.88 1.63
CA LYS A 99 3.04 4.90 1.64
C LYS A 99 3.88 4.76 2.90
N VAL A 100 5.19 4.75 2.75
CA VAL A 100 6.14 4.66 3.85
C VAL A 100 7.10 5.84 3.79
N ASP A 101 7.11 6.64 4.84
CA ASP A 101 8.04 7.76 5.00
C ASP A 101 9.40 7.20 5.44
N THR A 102 10.40 7.28 4.55
CA THR A 102 11.72 6.70 4.82
C THR A 102 12.45 7.37 5.98
N ASP A 103 12.17 8.64 6.25
CA ASP A 103 12.75 9.34 7.39
C ASP A 103 12.24 8.81 8.72
N ARG A 104 10.99 8.31 8.73
CA ARG A 104 10.34 7.75 9.92
C ARG A 104 10.43 6.23 9.99
N ALA A 105 10.89 5.60 8.92
CA ALA A 105 11.03 4.14 8.83
C ALA A 105 12.43 3.76 8.33
N PRO A 106 13.50 4.21 9.04
CA PRO A 106 14.85 3.96 8.56
C PRO A 106 15.23 2.48 8.53
N ALA A 107 14.72 1.68 9.47
CA ALA A 107 15.04 0.26 9.50
C ALA A 107 14.42 -0.48 8.30
N VAL A 108 13.20 -0.15 7.92
CA VAL A 108 12.54 -0.71 6.73
C VAL A 108 13.30 -0.32 5.48
N ALA A 109 13.64 0.97 5.35
CA ALA A 109 14.39 1.47 4.19
C ALA A 109 15.74 0.76 4.06
N GLN A 110 16.45 0.59 5.16
CA GLN A 110 17.74 -0.10 5.17
C GLN A 110 17.59 -1.58 4.80
N ARG A 111 16.61 -2.25 5.38
CA ARG A 111 16.33 -3.67 5.12
C ARG A 111 16.05 -3.93 3.65
N LEU A 112 15.35 -3.02 2.98
CA LEU A 112 14.97 -3.16 1.57
C LEU A 112 15.99 -2.55 0.61
N GLY A 113 17.06 -1.97 1.14
CA GLY A 113 18.10 -1.36 0.30
C GLY A 113 17.63 -0.13 -0.44
N ILE A 114 16.74 0.66 0.16
CA ILE A 114 16.25 1.91 -0.43
C ILE A 114 17.36 2.96 -0.34
N ARG A 115 17.90 3.37 -1.49
CA ARG A 115 19.00 4.34 -1.56
C ARG A 115 18.59 5.67 -2.16
N SER A 116 17.54 5.64 -2.97
CA SER A 116 16.98 6.85 -3.56
C SER A 116 15.48 6.79 -3.52
N ILE A 117 14.85 7.94 -3.51
CA ILE A 117 13.40 8.08 -3.44
C ILE A 117 12.92 9.00 -4.55
N PRO A 118 11.71 8.79 -5.08
CA PRO A 118 10.79 7.71 -4.70
C PRO A 118 11.28 6.34 -5.16
N THR A 119 10.98 5.32 -4.40
CA THR A 119 11.11 3.93 -4.82
C THR A 119 9.77 3.26 -4.59
N LEU A 120 9.27 2.60 -5.63
CA LEU A 120 8.00 1.88 -5.58
C LEU A 120 8.30 0.40 -5.64
N ILE A 121 7.77 -0.35 -4.67
CA ILE A 121 8.00 -1.80 -4.62
C ILE A 121 6.65 -2.50 -4.59
N LEU A 122 6.49 -3.51 -5.46
CA LEU A 122 5.34 -4.39 -5.43
C LEU A 122 5.68 -5.65 -4.62
N PHE A 123 4.84 -5.92 -3.62
CA PHE A 123 4.95 -7.13 -2.81
C PHE A 123 3.77 -8.06 -3.11
N LYS A 124 4.04 -9.35 -3.22
CA LYS A 124 3.01 -10.39 -3.29
C LYS A 124 3.37 -11.48 -2.28
N SER A 125 2.43 -11.81 -1.40
CA SER A 125 2.63 -12.85 -0.38
C SER A 125 3.91 -12.64 0.43
N GLY A 126 4.20 -11.39 0.78
CA GLY A 126 5.35 -11.01 1.59
C GLY A 126 6.68 -10.93 0.84
N ALA A 127 6.70 -11.16 -0.48
CA ALA A 127 7.92 -11.12 -1.27
C ALA A 127 7.92 -9.96 -2.26
N GLU A 128 9.05 -9.31 -2.39
CA GLU A 128 9.24 -8.28 -3.42
C GLU A 128 9.25 -8.95 -4.79
N VAL A 129 8.35 -8.51 -5.69
CA VAL A 129 8.26 -9.05 -7.04
C VAL A 129 8.60 -8.05 -8.14
N GLY A 130 8.72 -6.78 -7.81
CA GLY A 130 9.13 -5.74 -8.74
C GLY A 130 9.39 -4.43 -8.05
N ARG A 131 10.20 -3.59 -8.70
CA ARG A 131 10.61 -2.31 -8.11
C ARG A 131 10.80 -1.28 -9.23
N SER A 132 10.46 -0.03 -8.92
CA SER A 132 10.70 1.13 -9.78
C SER A 132 11.40 2.19 -8.96
N VAL A 133 12.49 2.73 -9.47
CA VAL A 133 13.30 3.76 -8.77
C VAL A 133 13.19 5.06 -9.55
N GLY A 134 12.87 6.15 -8.84
CA GLY A 134 12.65 7.45 -9.43
C GLY A 134 11.23 7.64 -9.92
N PHE A 135 10.98 8.76 -10.60
CA PHE A 135 9.66 9.05 -11.15
C PHE A 135 9.53 8.41 -12.55
N GLU A 136 8.98 7.21 -12.59
CA GLU A 136 8.77 6.43 -13.81
C GLU A 136 7.32 5.96 -13.89
N PRO A 137 6.39 6.83 -14.30
CA PRO A 137 4.95 6.53 -14.25
C PRO A 137 4.55 5.27 -15.01
N GLU A 138 5.14 5.03 -16.18
CA GLU A 138 4.81 3.85 -16.98
C GLU A 138 5.21 2.56 -16.27
N ARG A 139 6.38 2.56 -15.63
CA ARG A 139 6.84 1.40 -14.86
C ARG A 139 5.93 1.15 -13.66
N VAL A 140 5.52 2.21 -12.97
CA VAL A 140 4.62 2.10 -11.82
C VAL A 140 3.26 1.56 -12.24
N ARG A 141 2.69 2.05 -13.34
CA ARG A 141 1.42 1.55 -13.88
C ARG A 141 1.54 0.08 -14.26
N SER A 142 2.67 -0.31 -14.84
CA SER A 142 2.94 -1.69 -15.21
C SER A 142 2.98 -2.61 -14.00
N LEU A 143 3.64 -2.18 -12.91
CA LEU A 143 3.66 -2.95 -11.66
C LEU A 143 2.25 -3.15 -11.10
N ALA A 144 1.44 -2.09 -11.10
CA ALA A 144 0.06 -2.17 -10.61
C ALA A 144 -0.76 -3.14 -11.47
N GLN A 145 -0.60 -3.09 -12.78
CA GLN A 145 -1.32 -3.97 -13.70
C GLN A 145 -0.90 -5.43 -13.53
N GLU A 146 0.38 -5.70 -13.35
CA GLU A 146 0.88 -7.05 -13.06
C GLU A 146 0.27 -7.59 -11.76
N ALA A 147 0.11 -6.72 -10.77
CA ALA A 147 -0.41 -7.11 -9.46
C ALA A 147 -1.84 -7.66 -9.56
N VAL A 148 -2.65 -7.13 -10.46
CA VAL A 148 -4.09 -7.45 -10.56
C VAL A 148 -4.41 -8.39 -11.73
N SER A 149 -3.40 -8.81 -12.46
CA SER A 149 -3.58 -9.72 -13.60
C SER A 149 -3.79 -11.16 -13.17
#